data_1e1edfcbdde4b876f85ef50771cc3623
#
_entry.id   1e1edfcbdde4b876f85ef50771cc3623
#
_cell.length_a   1.000
_cell.length_b   1.000
_cell.length_c   1.000
_cell.angle_alpha   90.00
_cell.angle_beta   90.00
_cell.angle_gamma   90.00
#
_symmetry.space_group_name_H-M   'P 1'
#
loop_
_entity.id
_entity.type
_entity.pdbx_description
1 polymer ?
#
loop_
_entity_poly.entity_id
_entity_poly.type
_entity_poly.pdbx_seq_one_letter_code
_entity_poly.pdbx_strand_id
1 'polypeptide(L)'
;MDKTGVIILAAGDSSRLGRPKQLLTFGGKTLLAHIVDEALEASLDPVVVVTGAYAAAIGESLKGRPVTIAHNPRWAEGMASGIVTGLIELLSLQPSAGGVIVSVCDQPYLSAGLFREMVQQFGTSGKSLVACSYGGILGTPVLFGSRYFGVLSTLSGTQGAKKLLKEYPQDVATVPFPEGEIDIDTEEDLKRIK
;
A
#
# COMPACT_ATOMS: atom_id res chain seq x y z
N MET A 1 -14.27 6.38 -15.75
CA MET A 1 -14.03 5.84 -14.39
C MET A 1 -13.23 6.87 -13.62
N ASP A 2 -13.61 7.15 -12.39
CA ASP A 2 -12.83 8.04 -11.54
C ASP A 2 -11.45 7.42 -11.31
N LYS A 3 -10.40 8.25 -11.30
CA LYS A 3 -9.02 7.77 -11.13
C LYS A 3 -8.84 7.09 -9.76
N THR A 4 -8.11 6.00 -9.75
CA THR A 4 -7.69 5.31 -8.53
C THR A 4 -6.19 5.52 -8.33
N GLY A 5 -5.83 6.12 -7.20
CA GLY A 5 -4.43 6.25 -6.80
C GLY A 5 -3.99 5.14 -5.86
N VAL A 6 -2.70 5.15 -5.51
CA VAL A 6 -2.14 4.21 -4.54
C VAL A 6 -1.25 4.90 -3.52
N ILE A 7 -1.35 4.47 -2.27
CA ILE A 7 -0.48 4.83 -1.16
C ILE A 7 0.35 3.59 -0.81
N ILE A 8 1.66 3.67 -0.99
CA ILE A 8 2.60 2.60 -0.62
C ILE A 8 3.27 2.99 0.69
N LEU A 9 2.98 2.25 1.76
CA LEU A 9 3.51 2.50 3.10
C LEU A 9 4.93 1.95 3.23
N ALA A 10 5.92 2.83 3.28
CA ALA A 10 7.34 2.51 3.38
C ALA A 10 8.06 3.22 4.53
N ALA A 11 7.31 3.65 5.57
CA ALA A 11 7.81 4.50 6.63
C ALA A 11 8.50 3.74 7.79
N GLY A 12 8.32 2.42 7.92
CA GLY A 12 8.80 1.61 9.03
C GLY A 12 10.32 1.51 9.11
N ASP A 13 10.82 1.32 10.35
CA ASP A 13 12.26 1.22 10.67
C ASP A 13 12.86 -0.18 10.46
N SER A 14 12.02 -1.19 10.17
CA SER A 14 12.47 -2.57 9.96
C SER A 14 13.35 -3.12 11.11
N SER A 15 12.99 -2.78 12.35
CA SER A 15 13.80 -3.03 13.56
C SER A 15 14.20 -4.50 13.75
N ARG A 16 13.32 -5.45 13.40
CA ARG A 16 13.59 -6.91 13.46
C ARG A 16 14.63 -7.37 12.44
N LEU A 17 14.68 -6.72 11.27
CA LEU A 17 15.62 -7.04 10.20
C LEU A 17 16.97 -6.33 10.38
N GLY A 18 17.04 -5.26 11.17
CA GLY A 18 18.24 -4.45 11.40
C GLY A 18 18.70 -3.60 10.21
N ARG A 19 17.96 -3.63 9.10
CA ARG A 19 18.20 -2.84 7.87
C ARG A 19 16.88 -2.54 7.16
N PRO A 20 16.82 -1.48 6.32
CA PRO A 20 15.58 -1.11 5.66
C PRO A 20 15.09 -2.19 4.68
N LYS A 21 13.98 -2.86 5.01
CA LYS A 21 13.39 -3.90 4.14
C LYS A 21 12.97 -3.35 2.77
N GLN A 22 12.63 -2.07 2.72
CA GLN A 22 12.27 -1.36 1.50
C GLN A 22 13.36 -1.40 0.43
N LEU A 23 14.62 -1.48 0.87
CA LEU A 23 15.82 -1.47 0.02
C LEU A 23 16.42 -2.86 -0.23
N LEU A 24 15.80 -3.93 0.26
CA LEU A 24 16.22 -5.29 -0.05
C LEU A 24 16.08 -5.59 -1.54
N THR A 25 17.01 -6.34 -2.10
CA THR A 25 16.97 -6.70 -3.52
C THR A 25 16.00 -7.84 -3.76
N PHE A 26 15.06 -7.64 -4.68
CA PHE A 26 14.12 -8.61 -5.19
C PHE A 26 14.03 -8.49 -6.72
N GLY A 27 14.26 -9.58 -7.45
CA GLY A 27 14.19 -9.55 -8.91
C GLY A 27 15.12 -8.52 -9.58
N GLY A 28 16.30 -8.22 -8.99
CA GLY A 28 17.29 -7.29 -9.56
C GLY A 28 17.03 -5.80 -9.27
N LYS A 29 16.01 -5.45 -8.52
CA LYS A 29 15.69 -4.08 -8.05
C LYS A 29 15.36 -4.08 -6.57
N THR A 30 15.20 -2.91 -5.94
CA THR A 30 14.75 -2.88 -4.55
C THR A 30 13.28 -3.33 -4.45
N LEU A 31 12.90 -3.94 -3.34
CA LEU A 31 11.53 -4.40 -3.10
C LEU A 31 10.51 -3.28 -3.28
N LEU A 32 10.83 -2.09 -2.74
CA LEU A 32 9.96 -0.92 -2.93
C LEU A 32 9.89 -0.49 -4.39
N ALA A 33 11.01 -0.48 -5.11
CA ALA A 33 11.02 -0.14 -6.52
C ALA A 33 10.23 -1.13 -7.37
N HIS A 34 10.25 -2.43 -7.01
CA HIS A 34 9.41 -3.44 -7.63
C HIS A 34 7.92 -3.09 -7.47
N ILE A 35 7.46 -2.86 -6.24
CA ILE A 35 6.04 -2.56 -5.96
C ILE A 35 5.59 -1.25 -6.63
N VAL A 36 6.46 -0.24 -6.65
CA VAL A 36 6.20 1.02 -7.36
C VAL A 36 6.04 0.78 -8.86
N ASP A 37 6.94 0.02 -9.47
CA ASP A 37 6.88 -0.30 -10.91
C ASP A 37 5.58 -1.06 -11.26
N GLU A 38 5.16 -2.01 -10.42
CA GLU A 38 3.90 -2.74 -10.60
C GLU A 38 2.67 -1.82 -10.49
N ALA A 39 2.70 -0.86 -9.56
CA ALA A 39 1.64 0.14 -9.42
C ALA A 39 1.55 1.07 -10.65
N LEU A 40 2.69 1.51 -11.17
CA LEU A 40 2.76 2.33 -12.38
C LEU A 40 2.29 1.54 -13.62
N GLU A 41 2.70 0.27 -13.75
CA GLU A 41 2.26 -0.62 -14.83
C GLU A 41 0.76 -0.89 -14.77
N ALA A 42 0.17 -0.91 -13.58
CA ALA A 42 -1.28 -1.01 -13.39
C ALA A 42 -2.03 0.29 -13.75
N SER A 43 -1.32 1.36 -14.14
CA SER A 43 -1.86 2.68 -14.44
C SER A 43 -2.56 3.34 -13.25
N LEU A 44 -2.09 3.06 -12.03
CA LEU A 44 -2.54 3.77 -10.84
C LEU A 44 -1.95 5.18 -10.83
N ASP A 45 -2.79 6.18 -10.60
CA ASP A 45 -2.39 7.58 -10.64
C ASP A 45 -3.28 8.43 -9.68
N PRO A 46 -2.66 9.15 -8.72
CA PRO A 46 -1.22 9.24 -8.42
C PRO A 46 -0.66 8.04 -7.64
N VAL A 47 0.66 7.82 -7.75
CA VAL A 47 1.41 6.88 -6.90
C VAL A 47 2.13 7.68 -5.81
N VAL A 48 1.72 7.49 -4.56
CA VAL A 48 2.28 8.16 -3.38
C VAL A 48 3.04 7.15 -2.53
N VAL A 49 4.32 7.40 -2.28
CA VAL A 49 5.15 6.59 -1.39
C VAL A 49 5.34 7.33 -0.08
N VAL A 50 4.85 6.74 1.02
CA VAL A 50 4.98 7.34 2.36
C VAL A 50 6.25 6.85 3.01
N THR A 51 7.16 7.78 3.32
CA THR A 51 8.46 7.52 3.95
C THR A 51 8.50 7.97 5.41
N GLY A 52 9.47 7.45 6.15
CA GLY A 52 9.70 7.78 7.57
C GLY A 52 11.16 7.61 7.96
N ALA A 53 11.50 6.52 8.65
CA ALA A 53 12.84 6.27 9.21
C ALA A 53 14.01 6.37 8.20
N TYR A 54 13.76 5.96 6.93
CA TYR A 54 14.81 5.90 5.89
C TYR A 54 14.51 6.78 4.68
N ALA A 55 13.88 7.94 4.89
CA ALA A 55 13.35 8.80 3.82
C ALA A 55 14.37 9.15 2.72
N ALA A 56 15.60 9.52 3.10
CA ALA A 56 16.64 9.91 2.14
C ALA A 56 17.06 8.73 1.22
N ALA A 57 17.32 7.55 1.80
CA ALA A 57 17.73 6.37 1.04
C ALA A 57 16.60 5.84 0.14
N ILE A 58 15.35 5.90 0.62
CA ILE A 58 14.16 5.55 -0.17
C ILE A 58 14.01 6.52 -1.34
N GLY A 59 14.13 7.82 -1.10
CA GLY A 59 14.05 8.83 -2.15
C GLY A 59 15.06 8.59 -3.28
N GLU A 60 16.30 8.28 -2.92
CA GLU A 60 17.35 7.99 -3.93
C GLU A 60 17.04 6.70 -4.71
N SER A 61 16.50 5.65 -4.04
CA SER A 61 16.15 4.38 -4.70
C SER A 61 15.00 4.49 -5.73
N LEU A 62 14.19 5.54 -5.62
CA LEU A 62 13.04 5.78 -6.49
C LEU A 62 13.30 6.88 -7.54
N LYS A 63 14.50 7.42 -7.59
CA LYS A 63 14.87 8.50 -8.51
C LYS A 63 14.56 8.13 -9.97
N GLY A 64 13.94 9.07 -10.68
CA GLY A 64 13.54 8.89 -12.09
C GLY A 64 12.19 8.19 -12.28
N ARG A 65 11.52 7.73 -11.21
CA ARG A 65 10.16 7.21 -11.29
C ARG A 65 9.13 8.34 -11.12
N PRO A 66 8.01 8.32 -11.85
CA PRO A 66 6.95 9.33 -11.74
C PRO A 66 6.07 9.06 -10.51
N VAL A 67 6.64 9.23 -9.32
CA VAL A 67 5.98 9.02 -8.02
C VAL A 67 6.16 10.23 -7.12
N THR A 68 5.22 10.44 -6.20
CA THR A 68 5.33 11.47 -5.17
C THR A 68 5.77 10.84 -3.85
N ILE A 69 6.78 11.42 -3.20
CA ILE A 69 7.27 10.97 -1.90
C ILE A 69 6.70 11.88 -0.82
N ALA A 70 5.87 11.32 0.05
CA ALA A 70 5.30 11.98 1.21
C ALA A 70 6.09 11.60 2.47
N HIS A 71 6.75 12.55 3.10
CA HIS A 71 7.44 12.28 4.37
C HIS A 71 6.47 12.34 5.56
N ASN A 72 6.41 11.25 6.32
CA ASN A 72 5.63 11.18 7.57
C ASN A 72 6.56 11.34 8.79
N PRO A 73 6.64 12.53 9.43
CA PRO A 73 7.48 12.72 10.61
C PRO A 73 6.97 11.96 11.84
N ARG A 74 5.69 11.54 11.82
CA ARG A 74 5.03 10.77 12.89
C ARG A 74 5.00 9.27 12.65
N TRP A 75 5.91 8.76 11.82
CA TRP A 75 5.93 7.33 11.43
C TRP A 75 5.97 6.37 12.63
N ALA A 76 6.62 6.78 13.74
CA ALA A 76 6.70 5.98 14.96
C ALA A 76 5.35 5.81 15.70
N GLU A 77 4.34 6.63 15.39
CA GLU A 77 2.99 6.52 15.98
C GLU A 77 2.20 5.33 15.40
N GLY A 78 2.70 4.70 14.33
CA GLY A 78 2.09 3.52 13.73
C GLY A 78 1.53 3.75 12.32
N MET A 79 0.94 2.69 11.77
CA MET A 79 0.49 2.64 10.38
C MET A 79 -0.56 3.73 10.03
N ALA A 80 -1.44 4.06 10.96
CA ALA A 80 -2.49 5.06 10.74
C ALA A 80 -1.92 6.41 10.31
N SER A 81 -0.84 6.87 10.95
CA SER A 81 -0.19 8.15 10.60
C SER A 81 0.32 8.14 9.15
N GLY A 82 0.82 7.01 8.68
CA GLY A 82 1.25 6.82 7.29
C GLY A 82 0.08 6.87 6.30
N ILE A 83 -1.03 6.20 6.62
CA ILE A 83 -2.24 6.22 5.78
C ILE A 83 -2.77 7.66 5.65
N VAL A 84 -2.89 8.38 6.77
CA VAL A 84 -3.36 9.77 6.80
C VAL A 84 -2.45 10.67 5.98
N THR A 85 -1.12 10.58 6.19
CA THR A 85 -0.14 11.37 5.43
C THR A 85 -0.25 11.11 3.91
N GLY A 86 -0.31 9.84 3.52
CA GLY A 86 -0.45 9.44 2.13
C GLY A 86 -1.76 9.90 1.50
N LEU A 87 -2.87 9.84 2.24
CA LEU A 87 -4.17 10.27 1.74
C LEU A 87 -4.22 11.80 1.53
N ILE A 88 -3.68 12.58 2.45
CA ILE A 88 -3.60 14.05 2.31
C ILE A 88 -2.81 14.39 1.04
N GLU A 89 -1.65 13.78 0.84
CA GLU A 89 -0.83 14.02 -0.34
C GLU A 89 -1.54 13.60 -1.63
N LEU A 90 -2.14 12.41 -1.64
CA LEU A 90 -2.87 11.88 -2.80
C LEU A 90 -4.01 12.82 -3.20
N LEU A 91 -4.79 13.30 -2.25
CA LEU A 91 -5.91 14.20 -2.51
C LEU A 91 -5.45 15.61 -2.91
N SER A 92 -4.25 16.04 -2.54
CA SER A 92 -3.67 17.30 -3.02
C SER A 92 -3.34 17.22 -4.52
N LEU A 93 -2.89 16.06 -4.98
CA LEU A 93 -2.55 15.78 -6.39
C LEU A 93 -3.80 15.48 -7.24
N GLN A 94 -4.76 14.76 -6.69
CA GLN A 94 -5.97 14.32 -7.36
C GLN A 94 -7.20 14.48 -6.44
N PRO A 95 -7.75 15.71 -6.32
CA PRO A 95 -8.91 15.99 -5.44
C PRO A 95 -10.17 15.19 -5.79
N SER A 96 -10.32 14.77 -7.05
CA SER A 96 -11.45 13.97 -7.55
C SER A 96 -11.15 12.47 -7.62
N ALA A 97 -10.19 11.95 -6.85
CA ALA A 97 -9.91 10.51 -6.81
C ALA A 97 -11.17 9.74 -6.37
N GLY A 98 -11.59 8.76 -7.17
CA GLY A 98 -12.73 7.89 -6.85
C GLY A 98 -12.39 6.79 -5.86
N GLY A 99 -11.10 6.41 -5.78
CA GLY A 99 -10.59 5.38 -4.88
C GLY A 99 -9.10 5.52 -4.60
N VAL A 100 -8.66 4.89 -3.52
CA VAL A 100 -7.25 4.76 -3.13
C VAL A 100 -6.93 3.34 -2.72
N ILE A 101 -5.87 2.77 -3.25
CA ILE A 101 -5.30 1.52 -2.75
C ILE A 101 -4.29 1.84 -1.67
N VAL A 102 -4.42 1.20 -0.50
CA VAL A 102 -3.40 1.22 0.55
C VAL A 102 -2.63 -0.09 0.47
N SER A 103 -1.35 0.00 0.16
CA SER A 103 -0.42 -1.12 0.00
C SER A 103 0.75 -0.99 0.98
N VAL A 104 1.36 -2.12 1.28
CA VAL A 104 2.59 -2.20 2.08
C VAL A 104 3.79 -2.54 1.20
N CYS A 105 5.00 -2.29 1.67
CA CYS A 105 6.21 -2.50 0.88
C CYS A 105 6.92 -3.84 1.14
N ASP A 106 6.32 -4.77 1.86
CA ASP A 106 6.91 -6.04 2.30
C ASP A 106 6.29 -7.29 1.67
N GLN A 107 5.32 -7.12 0.78
CA GLN A 107 4.69 -8.20 0.01
C GLN A 107 5.33 -8.33 -1.38
N PRO A 108 6.34 -9.18 -1.59
CA PRO A 108 7.17 -9.21 -2.81
C PRO A 108 6.42 -9.65 -4.07
N TYR A 109 5.31 -10.36 -3.92
CA TYR A 109 4.52 -10.91 -5.02
C TYR A 109 3.38 -10.00 -5.48
N LEU A 110 3.31 -8.75 -4.98
CA LEU A 110 2.42 -7.74 -5.54
C LEU A 110 2.70 -7.56 -7.02
N SER A 111 1.64 -7.53 -7.82
CA SER A 111 1.73 -7.41 -9.27
C SER A 111 0.77 -6.39 -9.85
N ALA A 112 1.08 -5.88 -11.02
CA ALA A 112 0.18 -5.01 -11.78
C ALA A 112 -1.15 -5.70 -12.10
N GLY A 113 -1.12 -7.02 -12.31
CA GLY A 113 -2.32 -7.85 -12.49
C GLY A 113 -3.26 -7.75 -11.30
N LEU A 114 -2.73 -7.94 -10.08
CA LEU A 114 -3.50 -7.85 -8.85
C LEU A 114 -4.12 -6.45 -8.67
N PHE A 115 -3.34 -5.39 -8.88
CA PHE A 115 -3.85 -4.02 -8.77
C PHE A 115 -4.98 -3.75 -9.79
N ARG A 116 -4.82 -4.20 -11.04
CA ARG A 116 -5.87 -4.08 -12.06
C ARG A 116 -7.14 -4.84 -11.68
N GLU A 117 -7.01 -6.05 -11.13
CA GLU A 117 -8.14 -6.85 -10.66
C GLU A 117 -8.90 -6.15 -9.52
N MET A 118 -8.17 -5.55 -8.56
CA MET A 118 -8.79 -4.76 -7.48
C MET A 118 -9.60 -3.57 -8.02
N VAL A 119 -9.04 -2.82 -8.98
CA VAL A 119 -9.75 -1.69 -9.62
C VAL A 119 -10.97 -2.18 -10.40
N GLN A 120 -10.85 -3.27 -11.12
CA GLN A 120 -11.97 -3.89 -11.83
C GLN A 120 -13.07 -4.32 -10.87
N GLN A 121 -12.70 -5.01 -9.79
CA GLN A 121 -13.65 -5.47 -8.77
C GLN A 121 -14.35 -4.30 -8.07
N PHE A 122 -13.64 -3.20 -7.82
CA PHE A 122 -14.21 -1.96 -7.30
C PHE A 122 -15.28 -1.40 -8.24
N GLY A 123 -15.01 -1.37 -9.55
CA GLY A 123 -15.94 -0.84 -10.56
C GLY A 123 -17.17 -1.72 -10.83
N THR A 124 -17.11 -3.02 -10.54
CA THR A 124 -18.15 -3.99 -10.94
C THR A 124 -18.95 -4.57 -9.78
N SER A 125 -18.40 -4.63 -8.56
CA SER A 125 -19.05 -5.30 -7.43
C SER A 125 -20.16 -4.47 -6.76
N GLY A 126 -20.20 -3.16 -7.00
CA GLY A 126 -21.07 -2.23 -6.26
C GLY A 126 -20.64 -2.02 -4.80
N LYS A 127 -19.45 -2.52 -4.42
CA LYS A 127 -18.86 -2.34 -3.09
C LYS A 127 -17.85 -1.21 -3.10
N SER A 128 -17.69 -0.54 -1.98
CA SER A 128 -16.72 0.57 -1.86
C SER A 128 -15.43 0.19 -1.16
N LEU A 129 -15.28 -1.07 -0.74
CA LEU A 129 -14.06 -1.65 -0.22
C LEU A 129 -13.71 -2.89 -1.05
N VAL A 130 -12.44 -3.02 -1.43
CA VAL A 130 -11.92 -4.25 -2.04
C VAL A 130 -10.68 -4.67 -1.28
N ALA A 131 -10.69 -5.86 -0.69
CA ALA A 131 -9.57 -6.39 0.09
C ALA A 131 -8.98 -7.63 -0.56
N CYS A 132 -7.68 -7.82 -0.44
CA CYS A 132 -7.06 -9.08 -0.78
C CYS A 132 -7.39 -10.16 0.25
N SER A 133 -7.58 -11.40 -0.22
CA SER A 133 -7.85 -12.57 0.63
C SER A 133 -6.73 -13.60 0.51
N TYR A 134 -6.16 -13.98 1.64
CA TYR A 134 -5.08 -14.97 1.77
C TYR A 134 -5.07 -15.58 3.17
N GLY A 135 -4.63 -16.82 3.32
CA GLY A 135 -4.54 -17.48 4.63
C GLY A 135 -5.83 -17.47 5.45
N GLY A 136 -7.00 -17.40 4.81
CA GLY A 136 -8.30 -17.32 5.49
C GLY A 136 -8.63 -15.96 6.11
N ILE A 137 -7.85 -14.91 5.80
CA ILE A 137 -8.06 -13.54 6.28
C ILE A 137 -8.21 -12.54 5.13
N LEU A 138 -8.73 -11.35 5.47
CA LEU A 138 -8.68 -10.18 4.60
C LEU A 138 -7.52 -9.28 5.01
N GLY A 139 -6.76 -8.79 4.02
CA GLY A 139 -5.58 -7.96 4.26
C GLY A 139 -5.19 -7.07 3.10
N THR A 140 -4.01 -6.50 3.21
CA THR A 140 -3.41 -5.62 2.20
C THR A 140 -3.00 -6.40 0.94
N PRO A 141 -3.04 -5.69 -0.23
CA PRO A 141 -3.57 -4.34 -0.44
C PRO A 141 -5.09 -4.23 -0.20
N VAL A 142 -5.53 -3.02 0.16
CA VAL A 142 -6.96 -2.72 0.29
C VAL A 142 -7.30 -1.46 -0.50
N LEU A 143 -8.32 -1.53 -1.36
CA LEU A 143 -8.87 -0.38 -2.04
C LEU A 143 -10.04 0.19 -1.23
N PHE A 144 -10.02 1.49 -1.05
CA PHE A 144 -11.07 2.29 -0.40
C PHE A 144 -11.67 3.25 -1.41
N GLY A 145 -12.96 3.17 -1.63
CA GLY A 145 -13.71 4.17 -2.38
C GLY A 145 -13.76 5.50 -1.64
N SER A 146 -13.95 6.60 -2.36
CA SER A 146 -13.92 7.98 -1.84
C SER A 146 -14.84 8.22 -0.65
N ARG A 147 -15.96 7.49 -0.52
CA ARG A 147 -16.85 7.57 0.66
C ARG A 147 -16.16 7.24 1.99
N TYR A 148 -15.05 6.51 1.95
CA TYR A 148 -14.26 6.14 3.15
C TYR A 148 -13.10 7.08 3.44
N PHE A 149 -12.82 8.09 2.60
CA PHE A 149 -11.70 9.01 2.82
C PHE A 149 -11.82 9.78 4.12
N GLY A 150 -13.04 10.21 4.48
CA GLY A 150 -13.28 10.85 5.77
C GLY A 150 -12.94 9.96 6.96
N VAL A 151 -13.26 8.67 6.90
CA VAL A 151 -12.92 7.71 7.97
C VAL A 151 -11.42 7.41 7.97
N LEU A 152 -10.80 7.24 6.80
CA LEU A 152 -9.35 7.05 6.68
C LEU A 152 -8.55 8.21 7.27
N SER A 153 -9.02 9.46 7.06
CA SER A 153 -8.35 10.67 7.57
C SER A 153 -8.38 10.79 9.10
N THR A 154 -9.25 10.06 9.78
CA THR A 154 -9.38 10.05 11.25
C THR A 154 -8.73 8.85 11.93
N LEU A 155 -8.07 7.97 11.17
CA LEU A 155 -7.34 6.83 11.74
C LEU A 155 -6.24 7.29 12.71
N SER A 156 -6.02 6.53 13.77
CA SER A 156 -4.99 6.82 14.78
C SER A 156 -4.32 5.56 15.32
N GLY A 157 -3.10 5.71 15.82
CA GLY A 157 -2.31 4.66 16.45
C GLY A 157 -1.96 3.53 15.47
N THR A 158 -2.02 2.29 15.94
CA THR A 158 -1.70 1.09 15.16
C THR A 158 -2.85 0.60 14.28
N GLN A 159 -3.97 1.32 14.26
CA GLN A 159 -5.13 0.97 13.46
C GLN A 159 -4.78 1.06 11.97
N GLY A 160 -4.86 -0.06 11.30
CA GLY A 160 -4.68 -0.14 9.85
C GLY A 160 -6.01 -0.35 9.12
N ALA A 161 -5.89 -0.57 7.82
CA ALA A 161 -7.01 -0.87 6.92
C ALA A 161 -7.94 -1.99 7.41
N LYS A 162 -7.38 -2.99 8.12
CA LYS A 162 -8.13 -4.15 8.65
C LYS A 162 -9.28 -3.78 9.60
N LYS A 163 -9.18 -2.65 10.31
CA LYS A 163 -10.26 -2.19 11.19
C LYS A 163 -11.54 -1.91 10.39
N LEU A 164 -11.41 -1.16 9.29
CA LEU A 164 -12.55 -0.78 8.46
C LEU A 164 -13.19 -2.00 7.77
N LEU A 165 -12.39 -3.00 7.37
CA LEU A 165 -12.93 -4.24 6.81
C LEU A 165 -13.83 -4.98 7.80
N LYS A 166 -13.50 -4.94 9.10
CA LYS A 166 -14.31 -5.54 10.17
C LYS A 166 -15.55 -4.73 10.51
N GLU A 167 -15.47 -3.39 10.41
CA GLU A 167 -16.59 -2.49 10.73
C GLU A 167 -17.64 -2.46 9.60
N TYR A 168 -17.21 -2.68 8.36
CA TYR A 168 -18.09 -2.61 7.17
C TYR A 168 -18.06 -3.89 6.32
N PRO A 169 -18.24 -5.09 6.90
CA PRO A 169 -18.07 -6.35 6.18
C PRO A 169 -19.04 -6.51 5.00
N GLN A 170 -20.22 -5.88 5.08
CA GLN A 170 -21.23 -5.91 4.02
C GLN A 170 -20.84 -5.07 2.78
N ASP A 171 -19.84 -4.17 2.90
CA ASP A 171 -19.38 -3.31 1.80
C ASP A 171 -18.02 -3.74 1.25
N VAL A 172 -17.57 -4.94 1.58
CA VAL A 172 -16.29 -5.50 1.13
C VAL A 172 -16.50 -6.48 -0.03
N ALA A 173 -15.80 -6.24 -1.14
CA ALA A 173 -15.52 -7.25 -2.15
C ALA A 173 -14.11 -7.81 -1.94
N THR A 174 -13.82 -8.98 -2.48
CA THR A 174 -12.53 -9.66 -2.27
C THR A 174 -11.86 -10.02 -3.58
N VAL A 175 -10.52 -9.96 -3.59
CA VAL A 175 -9.67 -10.47 -4.66
C VAL A 175 -8.72 -11.50 -4.06
N PRO A 176 -8.64 -12.73 -4.60
CA PRO A 176 -7.68 -13.73 -4.14
C PRO A 176 -6.23 -13.28 -4.35
N PHE A 177 -5.41 -13.42 -3.32
CA PHE A 177 -3.97 -13.14 -3.38
C PHE A 177 -3.23 -14.17 -2.53
N PRO A 178 -3.12 -15.44 -2.97
CA PRO A 178 -2.53 -16.52 -2.17
C PRO A 178 -1.15 -16.20 -1.60
N GLU A 179 -0.31 -15.49 -2.37
CA GLU A 179 1.03 -15.09 -1.96
C GLU A 179 1.05 -13.90 -0.99
N GLY A 180 -0.10 -13.31 -0.68
CA GLY A 180 -0.22 -12.16 0.22
C GLY A 180 0.11 -12.46 1.68
N GLU A 181 0.19 -13.74 2.06
CA GLU A 181 0.68 -14.16 3.37
C GLU A 181 2.21 -14.14 3.50
N ILE A 182 2.92 -13.97 2.36
CA ILE A 182 4.38 -13.94 2.33
C ILE A 182 4.82 -12.49 2.44
N ASP A 183 5.24 -12.10 3.64
CA ASP A 183 5.84 -10.81 3.94
C ASP A 183 7.32 -10.97 4.34
N ILE A 184 8.11 -9.94 4.11
CA ILE A 184 9.53 -9.92 4.47
C ILE A 184 9.71 -9.12 5.74
N ASP A 185 9.87 -9.82 6.85
CA ASP A 185 10.10 -9.22 8.16
C ASP A 185 11.45 -9.63 8.78
N THR A 186 12.03 -10.75 8.32
CA THR A 186 13.28 -11.32 8.83
C THR A 186 14.24 -11.74 7.71
N GLU A 187 15.51 -11.99 8.07
CA GLU A 187 16.51 -12.56 7.14
C GLU A 187 16.11 -13.97 6.64
N GLU A 188 15.32 -14.70 7.41
CA GLU A 188 14.85 -16.04 7.04
C GLU A 188 13.78 -15.95 5.97
N ASP A 189 12.89 -14.94 6.05
CA ASP A 189 11.87 -14.72 5.02
C ASP A 189 12.55 -14.38 3.69
N LEU A 190 13.59 -13.54 3.73
CA LEU A 190 14.34 -13.17 2.53
C LEU A 190 14.98 -14.38 1.83
N LYS A 191 15.41 -15.41 2.58
CA LYS A 191 16.00 -16.65 2.01
C LYS A 191 14.95 -17.55 1.33
N ARG A 192 13.68 -17.43 1.70
CA ARG A 192 12.57 -18.22 1.16
C ARG A 192 12.02 -17.66 -0.15
N ILE A 193 12.33 -16.38 -0.43
CA ILE A 193 11.91 -15.70 -1.64
C ILE A 193 13.00 -15.88 -2.69
N LYS A 194 12.74 -16.68 -3.70
CA LYS A 194 13.63 -16.94 -4.84
C LYS A 194 13.08 -16.31 -6.11
#